data_ff01d79fda770f49896a80e57cec8915
#
_entry.id   ff01d79fda770f49896a80e57cec8915
#
_cell.length_a   1.000
_cell.length_b   1.000
_cell.length_c   1.000
_cell.angle_alpha   90.00
_cell.angle_beta   90.00
_cell.angle_gamma   90.00
#
_symmetry.space_group_name_H-M   'P 1'
#
loop_
_entity.id
_entity.type
_entity.pdbx_description
1 polymer ?
#
loop_
_entity_poly.entity_id
_entity_poly.type
_entity_poly.pdbx_seq_one_letter_code
_entity_poly.pdbx_strand_id
1 'polypeptide(L)' 'MNLFVVSFFGHRQVDDPFLIERQLESIIRELLLTKEYVEFLVGRDGEFDQLVSSTVRRCKRTIRDDNSSLVLVLPYM' A
#
# COMPACT_ATOMS: atom_id res chain seq x y z
N MET A 1 1.78 -17.31 13.36
CA MET A 1 1.16 -16.35 12.41
C MET A 1 2.15 -15.97 11.35
N ASN A 2 1.70 -15.93 10.09
CA ASN A 2 2.56 -15.54 8.98
C ASN A 2 2.40 -14.05 8.70
N LEU A 3 3.48 -13.32 8.86
CA LEU A 3 3.53 -11.89 8.57
C LEU A 3 4.18 -11.68 7.21
N PHE A 4 3.47 -10.99 6.34
CA PHE A 4 3.99 -10.64 5.02
C PHE A 4 4.22 -9.13 4.97
N VAL A 5 5.45 -8.72 4.74
CA VAL A 5 5.83 -7.31 4.72
C VAL A 5 6.06 -6.88 3.28
N VAL A 6 5.37 -5.83 2.88
CA VAL A 6 5.47 -5.29 1.52
C VAL A 6 5.93 -3.84 1.61
N SER A 7 6.97 -3.52 0.86
CA SER A 7 7.44 -2.14 0.76
C SER A 7 7.14 -1.61 -0.63
N PHE A 8 6.66 -0.39 -0.70
CA PHE A 8 6.37 0.26 -1.98
C PHE A 8 7.37 1.39 -2.21
N PHE A 9 8.07 1.31 -3.34
CA PHE A 9 9.01 2.34 -3.75
C PHE A 9 8.64 2.79 -5.15
N GLY A 10 8.74 4.08 -5.41
CA GLY A 10 8.43 4.61 -6.71
C GLY A 10 9.01 5.98 -6.90
N HIS A 11 8.74 6.54 -8.06
CA HIS A 11 9.18 7.89 -8.37
C HIS A 11 8.32 8.91 -7.63
N ARG A 12 8.88 10.09 -7.42
CA ARG A 12 8.13 11.16 -6.77
C ARG A 12 6.95 11.62 -7.59
N GLN A 13 7.08 11.55 -8.92
CA GLN A 13 6.02 11.96 -9.83
C GLN A 13 5.41 10.75 -10.49
N VAL A 14 4.11 10.80 -10.66
CA VAL A 14 3.35 9.72 -11.28
C VAL A 14 2.70 10.26 -12.54
N ASP A 15 3.08 9.70 -13.69
CA ASP A 15 2.58 10.17 -14.98
C ASP A 15 1.12 9.80 -15.21
N ASP A 16 0.72 8.61 -14.79
CA ASP A 16 -0.65 8.15 -14.96
C ASP A 16 -1.15 7.58 -13.65
N PRO A 17 -1.71 8.44 -12.78
CA PRO A 17 -2.15 7.98 -11.46
C PRO A 17 -3.27 6.95 -11.52
N PHE A 18 -4.16 7.02 -12.52
CA PHE A 18 -5.24 6.05 -12.60
C PHE A 18 -4.73 4.65 -12.90
N LEU A 19 -3.77 4.54 -13.81
CA LEU A 19 -3.20 3.24 -14.14
C LEU A 19 -2.46 2.66 -12.95
N ILE A 20 -1.64 3.48 -12.30
CA ILE A 20 -0.88 3.06 -11.13
C ILE A 20 -1.82 2.63 -10.01
N GLU A 21 -2.87 3.42 -9.77
CA GLU A 21 -3.83 3.09 -8.72
C GLU A 21 -4.50 1.74 -8.97
N ARG A 22 -4.87 1.47 -10.21
CA ARG A 22 -5.50 0.19 -10.56
C ARG A 22 -4.55 -0.97 -10.33
N GLN A 23 -3.28 -0.80 -10.68
CA GLN A 23 -2.29 -1.85 -10.46
C GLN A 23 -2.05 -2.07 -8.97
N LEU A 24 -1.96 -0.99 -8.21
CA LEU A 24 -1.78 -1.07 -6.76
C LEU A 24 -2.99 -1.75 -6.11
N GLU A 25 -4.18 -1.37 -6.52
CA GLU A 25 -5.39 -1.95 -5.96
C GLU A 25 -5.43 -3.46 -6.18
N SER A 26 -5.06 -3.91 -7.37
CA SER A 26 -5.05 -5.33 -7.68
C SER A 26 -4.07 -6.08 -6.78
N ILE A 27 -2.87 -5.56 -6.60
CA ILE A 27 -1.85 -6.18 -5.76
C ILE A 27 -2.28 -6.20 -4.30
N ILE A 28 -2.74 -5.06 -3.79
CA ILE A 28 -3.12 -4.92 -2.39
C ILE A 28 -4.32 -5.81 -2.09
N ARG A 29 -5.30 -5.83 -2.98
CA ARG A 29 -6.48 -6.67 -2.82
C ARG A 29 -6.10 -8.14 -2.71
N GLU A 30 -5.22 -8.61 -3.59
CA GLU A 30 -4.80 -10.00 -3.55
C GLU A 30 -4.10 -10.32 -2.23
N LEU A 31 -3.23 -9.44 -1.78
CA LEU A 31 -2.54 -9.64 -0.52
C LEU A 31 -3.51 -9.71 0.66
N LEU A 32 -4.48 -8.81 0.70
CA LEU A 32 -5.46 -8.81 1.78
C LEU A 32 -6.31 -10.07 1.78
N LEU A 33 -6.59 -10.63 0.62
CA LEU A 33 -7.44 -11.82 0.51
C LEU A 33 -6.70 -13.12 0.72
N THR A 34 -5.38 -13.14 0.51
CA THR A 34 -4.63 -14.39 0.52
C THR A 34 -3.66 -14.54 1.70
N LYS A 35 -3.27 -13.45 2.34
CA LYS A 35 -2.29 -13.53 3.43
C LYS A 35 -2.96 -13.43 4.79
N GLU A 36 -2.36 -14.06 5.79
CA GLU A 36 -2.89 -13.97 7.14
C GLU A 36 -2.77 -12.56 7.69
N TYR A 37 -1.61 -11.93 7.49
CA TYR A 37 -1.39 -10.57 7.93
C TYR A 37 -0.39 -9.90 7.01
N VAL A 38 -0.69 -8.68 6.61
CA VAL A 38 0.15 -7.91 5.70
C VAL A 38 0.50 -6.58 6.34
N GLU A 39 1.79 -6.25 6.32
CA GLU A 39 2.24 -4.94 6.75
C GLU A 39 2.71 -4.17 5.53
N PHE A 40 2.08 -3.03 5.28
CA PHE A 40 2.41 -2.18 4.15
C PHE A 40 3.32 -1.06 4.60
N LEU A 41 4.56 -1.04 4.09
CA LEU A 41 5.52 0.01 4.40
C LEU A 41 5.52 1.03 3.27
N VAL A 42 5.22 2.25 3.59
CA VAL A 42 5.06 3.31 2.59
C VAL A 42 5.82 4.55 3.05
N GLY A 43 6.50 5.21 2.12
CA GLY A 43 7.14 6.49 2.41
C GLY A 43 6.13 7.62 2.51
N ARG A 44 6.65 8.84 2.65
CA ARG A 44 5.80 10.01 2.86
C ARG A 44 6.06 11.16 1.88
N ASP A 45 7.02 10.99 0.99
CA ASP A 45 7.57 12.11 0.23
C ASP A 45 7.24 12.11 -1.25
N GLY A 46 6.07 11.94 -1.68
CA GLY A 46 5.81 12.05 -3.09
C GLY A 46 4.44 11.60 -3.49
N GLU A 47 4.13 11.81 -4.76
CA GLU A 47 2.83 11.45 -5.30
C GLU A 47 2.59 9.96 -5.22
N PHE A 48 3.61 9.16 -5.52
CA PHE A 48 3.48 7.71 -5.47
C PHE A 48 3.16 7.24 -4.06
N ASP A 49 3.86 7.79 -3.07
CA ASP A 49 3.63 7.39 -1.68
C ASP A 49 2.22 7.73 -1.22
N GLN A 50 1.73 8.90 -1.61
CA GLN A 50 0.38 9.31 -1.25
C GLN A 50 -0.65 8.42 -1.94
N LEU A 51 -0.39 8.07 -3.19
CA LEU A 51 -1.28 7.21 -3.94
C LEU A 51 -1.35 5.82 -3.32
N VAL A 52 -0.21 5.25 -2.93
CA VAL A 52 -0.17 3.95 -2.27
C VAL A 52 -0.95 4.01 -0.95
N SER A 53 -0.70 5.03 -0.14
CA SER A 53 -1.36 5.16 1.15
C SER A 53 -2.89 5.25 1.00
N SER A 54 -3.37 6.06 0.09
CA SER A 54 -4.80 6.20 -0.11
C SER A 54 -5.43 4.92 -0.65
N THR A 55 -4.71 4.22 -1.53
CA THR A 55 -5.19 2.96 -2.08
C THR A 55 -5.27 1.88 -1.01
N VAL A 56 -4.25 1.79 -0.15
CA VAL A 56 -4.25 0.83 0.95
C VAL A 56 -5.42 1.12 1.90
N ARG A 57 -5.62 2.37 2.27
CA ARG A 57 -6.71 2.73 3.17
C ARG A 57 -8.06 2.40 2.57
N ARG A 58 -8.24 2.66 1.29
CA ARG A 58 -9.50 2.34 0.62
C ARG A 58 -9.73 0.84 0.58
N CYS A 59 -8.72 0.06 0.25
CA CYS A 59 -8.84 -1.38 0.20
C CYS A 59 -9.11 -1.97 1.58
N LYS A 60 -8.47 -1.45 2.61
CA LYS A 60 -8.75 -1.89 3.97
C LYS A 60 -10.21 -1.67 4.33
N ARG A 61 -10.75 -0.54 3.94
CA ARG A 61 -12.13 -0.20 4.28
C ARG A 61 -13.15 -0.99 3.48
N THR A 62 -12.85 -1.30 2.22
CA THR A 62 -13.81 -1.91 1.30
C THR A 62 -13.67 -3.41 1.15
N ILE A 63 -12.50 -3.97 1.44
CA ILE A 63 -12.23 -5.39 1.25
C ILE A 63 -12.06 -6.08 2.60
N ARG A 64 -11.06 -5.66 3.37
CA ARG A 64 -10.77 -6.28 4.64
C ARG A 64 -9.77 -5.42 5.42
N ASP A 65 -10.05 -5.18 6.71
CA ASP A 65 -9.16 -4.34 7.50
C ASP A 65 -8.65 -5.00 8.78
N ASP A 66 -8.97 -6.27 9.00
CA ASP A 66 -8.59 -6.96 10.24
C ASP A 66 -7.27 -7.71 10.13
N ASN A 67 -6.64 -7.70 8.97
CA ASN A 67 -5.41 -8.47 8.75
C ASN A 67 -4.28 -7.64 8.14
N SER A 68 -4.26 -6.34 8.38
CA SER A 68 -3.21 -5.52 7.79
C SER A 68 -2.96 -4.27 8.60
N SER A 69 -1.78 -3.69 8.40
CA SER A 69 -1.44 -2.40 8.96
C SER A 69 -0.69 -1.58 7.92
N LEU A 70 -0.85 -0.27 8.00
CA LEU A 70 -0.15 0.67 7.13
C LEU A 70 0.88 1.39 7.98
N VAL A 71 2.15 1.24 7.63
CA VAL A 71 3.25 1.84 8.36
C VAL A 71 3.89 2.90 7.50
N LEU A 72 3.91 4.12 7.99
CA LEU A 72 4.57 5.22 7.28
C LEU A 72 6.04 5.25 7.71
N VAL A 73 6.92 5.07 6.74
CA VAL A 73 8.34 5.02 6.97
C VAL A 73 8.94 6.38 6.72
N LEU A 74 9.64 6.91 7.72
CA LEU A 74 10.32 8.18 7.56
C LEU A 74 11.57 7.98 6.72
N PRO A 75 11.90 8.93 5.85
CA PRO A 75 13.03 8.77 4.94
C PRO A 75 14.38 8.76 5.64
N TYR A 76 14.45 9.26 6.87
CA TYR A 76 15.70 9.28 7.63
C TYR A 76 15.39 9.44 9.11
N MET A 77 16.40 9.28 9.86
CA MET A 77 16.33 9.55 11.29
C MET A 77 17.02 10.84 11.65
#